data_8f14add34f18ac91566f787d20fc97b8
#
_entry.id   8f14add34f18ac91566f787d20fc97b8
#
_cell.length_a   1.000
_cell.length_b   1.000
_cell.length_c   1.000
_cell.angle_alpha   90.00
_cell.angle_beta   90.00
_cell.angle_gamma   90.00
#
_symmetry.space_group_name_H-M   'P 1'
#
loop_
_entity.id
_entity.type
_entity.pdbx_description
1 polymer ?
#
loop_
_entity_poly.entity_id
_entity_poly.type
_entity_poly.pdbx_seq_one_letter_code
_entity_poly.pdbx_strand_id
1 'polypeptide(L)'
;MFETMTRRKFILRGAAGLALASVGGGACALQPKIGPLPQGQRLERIQTSPHYVDGAFRNQLPTATLTSDKGQLATMWDFLFVPKQRLRPDHPLPMLKADLKALAEGRDDAVVWLGHSSLFLRLGGKSVLVDPVFSSYAAPLFFMNRAFDGNYPYAPDDMPGIDCLIISHDHWDHLDHDTVVALRPRINAVVCPLGVGAILEDWGFDPACIHEADWNQDVRLAQDFTVHVLPARHFSGRWITRNKTLWAGFLIETPGRKVFYSGDSGYGPHFAEIGQRFGGVDVAIMEDGQYDPGWRNIHMMPEEVAKGAEDLRAKAILPVHSGRFTISNHAWDDPYKRIAAASAGKAFRLLTPRIGEAADLNGQPQRFAHWWEAEAQVADGGRLLQNAARYE
;
A
#
# COMPACT_ATOMS: atom_id res chain seq x y z
N MET A 1 15.46 -34.31 51.57
CA MET A 1 14.03 -34.61 51.32
C MET A 1 13.74 -34.16 49.89
N PHE A 2 13.85 -35.06 48.91
CA PHE A 2 13.59 -34.72 47.49
C PHE A 2 12.10 -34.98 47.24
N GLU A 3 11.37 -33.91 46.97
CA GLU A 3 9.96 -34.00 46.56
C GLU A 3 9.88 -34.64 45.18
N THR A 4 9.28 -35.81 45.09
CA THR A 4 9.07 -36.51 43.82
C THR A 4 8.06 -35.77 42.98
N MET A 5 8.54 -35.11 41.94
CA MET A 5 7.75 -34.36 40.99
C MET A 5 6.83 -35.31 40.19
N THR A 6 5.52 -35.20 40.33
CA THR A 6 4.58 -36.04 39.60
C THR A 6 4.66 -35.84 38.10
N ARG A 7 4.45 -36.90 37.28
CA ARG A 7 4.42 -36.85 35.81
C ARG A 7 3.60 -35.67 35.24
N ARG A 8 2.49 -35.35 35.90
CA ARG A 8 1.60 -34.24 35.53
C ARG A 8 2.28 -32.86 35.71
N LYS A 9 3.03 -32.65 36.79
CA LYS A 9 3.80 -31.44 37.05
C LYS A 9 4.98 -31.28 36.05
N PHE A 10 5.59 -32.41 35.67
CA PHE A 10 6.67 -32.42 34.65
C PHE A 10 6.13 -32.04 33.27
N ILE A 11 5.01 -32.62 32.85
CA ILE A 11 4.37 -32.33 31.56
C ILE A 11 3.88 -30.85 31.50
N LEU A 12 3.26 -30.34 32.58
CA LEU A 12 2.80 -28.96 32.64
C LEU A 12 3.96 -27.94 32.63
N ARG A 13 5.08 -28.25 33.31
CA ARG A 13 6.29 -27.40 33.26
C ARG A 13 7.01 -27.46 31.91
N GLY A 14 7.04 -28.64 31.28
CA GLY A 14 7.56 -28.82 29.93
C GLY A 14 6.73 -28.09 28.90
N ALA A 15 5.40 -28.15 28.97
CA ALA A 15 4.51 -27.42 28.08
C ALA A 15 4.60 -25.89 28.26
N ALA A 16 4.70 -25.40 29.51
CA ALA A 16 4.90 -23.99 29.81
C ALA A 16 6.27 -23.48 29.34
N GLY A 17 7.33 -24.31 29.49
CA GLY A 17 8.66 -23.99 28.99
C GLY A 17 8.73 -23.92 27.46
N LEU A 18 8.06 -24.85 26.76
CA LEU A 18 7.94 -24.85 25.31
C LEU A 18 7.10 -23.66 24.80
N ALA A 19 6.02 -23.30 25.47
CA ALA A 19 5.21 -22.12 25.14
C ALA A 19 6.01 -20.82 25.32
N LEU A 20 6.78 -20.70 26.41
CA LEU A 20 7.65 -19.53 26.64
C LEU A 20 8.80 -19.45 25.65
N ALA A 21 9.40 -20.58 25.27
CA ALA A 21 10.45 -20.63 24.26
C ALA A 21 9.92 -20.30 22.85
N SER A 22 8.71 -20.74 22.52
CA SER A 22 8.07 -20.42 21.23
C SER A 22 7.62 -18.95 21.15
N VAL A 23 7.16 -18.37 22.27
CA VAL A 23 6.82 -16.93 22.34
C VAL A 23 8.10 -16.08 22.29
N GLY A 24 9.16 -16.47 23.01
CA GLY A 24 10.46 -15.76 22.97
C GLY A 24 11.14 -15.86 21.61
N GLY A 25 11.17 -17.02 20.98
CA GLY A 25 11.70 -17.24 19.65
C GLY A 25 10.89 -16.48 18.57
N GLY A 26 9.56 -16.46 18.68
CA GLY A 26 8.69 -15.70 17.79
C GLY A 26 8.90 -14.20 17.93
N ALA A 27 9.03 -13.67 19.14
CA ALA A 27 9.29 -12.25 19.38
C ALA A 27 10.65 -11.82 18.82
N CYS A 28 11.70 -12.64 18.97
CA CYS A 28 13.03 -12.37 18.43
C CYS A 28 13.04 -12.36 16.89
N ALA A 29 12.25 -13.22 16.24
CA ALA A 29 12.12 -13.27 14.78
C ALA A 29 11.29 -12.10 14.20
N LEU A 30 10.41 -11.52 14.98
CA LEU A 30 9.55 -10.40 14.56
C LEU A 30 10.21 -9.05 14.76
N GLN A 31 11.13 -8.91 15.71
CA GLN A 31 11.74 -7.63 16.05
C GLN A 31 12.38 -6.91 14.87
N PRO A 32 13.15 -7.56 13.97
CA PRO A 32 13.69 -6.89 12.79
C PRO A 32 12.61 -6.36 11.86
N LYS A 33 11.49 -7.08 11.73
CA LYS A 33 10.39 -6.69 10.83
C LYS A 33 9.56 -5.54 11.39
N ILE A 34 9.52 -5.37 12.72
CA ILE A 34 8.80 -4.26 13.37
C ILE A 34 9.57 -2.96 13.17
N GLY A 35 10.89 -3.01 13.30
CA GLY A 35 11.78 -1.84 13.28
C GLY A 35 11.72 -1.01 14.57
N PRO A 36 12.66 -0.10 14.77
CA PRO A 36 12.73 0.77 15.93
C PRO A 36 11.77 1.96 15.84
N LEU A 37 11.44 2.53 16.98
CA LEU A 37 10.82 3.86 17.05
C LEU A 37 11.86 4.94 16.78
N PRO A 38 11.46 6.09 16.19
CA PRO A 38 12.37 7.23 15.98
C PRO A 38 12.99 7.71 17.29
N GLN A 39 14.30 7.99 17.28
CA GLN A 39 15.07 8.46 18.42
C GLN A 39 16.06 9.57 18.01
N GLY A 40 16.70 10.24 18.99
CA GLY A 40 17.74 11.24 18.75
C GLY A 40 17.28 12.37 17.83
N GLN A 41 18.14 12.81 16.93
CA GLN A 41 17.88 13.91 16.00
C GLN A 41 16.62 13.70 15.14
N ARG A 42 16.30 12.44 14.77
CA ARG A 42 15.07 12.14 14.04
C ARG A 42 13.83 12.42 14.88
N LEU A 43 13.83 12.05 16.15
CA LEU A 43 12.74 12.38 17.07
C LEU A 43 12.66 13.90 17.33
N GLU A 44 13.78 14.59 17.48
CA GLU A 44 13.82 16.06 17.61
C GLU A 44 13.17 16.72 16.38
N ARG A 45 13.50 16.28 15.17
CA ARG A 45 12.87 16.74 13.94
C ARG A 45 11.37 16.46 13.92
N ILE A 46 10.93 15.27 14.31
CA ILE A 46 9.50 14.91 14.42
C ILE A 46 8.77 15.86 15.38
N GLN A 47 9.39 16.21 16.51
CA GLN A 47 8.81 17.11 17.50
C GLN A 47 8.65 18.56 17.02
N THR A 48 9.34 18.94 15.93
CA THR A 48 9.13 20.26 15.30
C THR A 48 7.94 20.27 14.33
N SER A 49 7.39 19.12 14.00
CA SER A 49 6.22 19.04 13.14
C SER A 49 4.96 19.57 13.83
N PRO A 50 4.19 20.46 13.21
CA PRO A 50 2.91 20.93 13.75
C PRO A 50 1.86 19.79 13.83
N HIS A 51 2.13 18.66 13.20
CA HIS A 51 1.24 17.49 13.18
C HIS A 51 1.57 16.48 14.28
N TYR A 52 2.71 16.68 15.01
CA TYR A 52 3.11 15.81 16.14
C TYR A 52 2.71 16.45 17.46
N VAL A 53 1.58 16.04 18.01
CA VAL A 53 0.97 16.63 19.20
C VAL A 53 0.79 15.56 20.28
N ASP A 54 1.15 15.88 21.53
CA ASP A 54 1.08 14.95 22.67
C ASP A 54 1.79 13.62 22.42
N GLY A 55 2.96 13.68 21.78
CA GLY A 55 3.80 12.53 21.55
C GLY A 55 3.29 11.57 20.46
N ALA A 56 2.40 12.01 19.54
CA ALA A 56 1.89 11.24 18.42
C ALA A 56 1.49 12.14 17.25
N PHE A 57 1.62 11.64 16.02
CA PHE A 57 1.07 12.31 14.85
C PHE A 57 -0.46 12.32 14.88
N ARG A 58 -1.05 13.40 14.39
CA ARG A 58 -2.49 13.63 14.34
C ARG A 58 -2.94 13.97 12.92
N ASN A 59 -4.14 13.51 12.55
CA ASN A 59 -4.79 13.95 11.33
C ASN A 59 -5.18 15.43 11.43
N GLN A 60 -5.26 16.10 10.28
CA GLN A 60 -5.75 17.49 10.20
C GLN A 60 -7.21 17.63 10.67
N LEU A 61 -8.00 16.58 10.47
CA LEU A 61 -9.39 16.49 10.96
C LEU A 61 -9.48 15.51 12.12
N PRO A 62 -10.44 15.71 13.05
CA PRO A 62 -10.76 14.67 14.02
C PRO A 62 -11.10 13.37 13.30
N THR A 63 -10.30 12.33 13.56
CA THR A 63 -10.39 11.04 12.86
C THR A 63 -10.50 9.91 13.87
N ALA A 64 -11.73 9.50 14.15
CA ALA A 64 -11.96 8.25 14.84
C ALA A 64 -11.61 7.10 13.88
N THR A 65 -10.73 6.20 14.32
CA THR A 65 -10.37 5.00 13.52
C THR A 65 -11.53 4.02 13.43
N LEU A 66 -12.46 4.03 14.38
CA LEU A 66 -13.71 3.27 14.33
C LEU A 66 -14.88 4.25 14.33
N THR A 67 -15.76 4.09 13.36
CA THR A 67 -16.95 4.93 13.13
C THR A 67 -18.28 4.20 13.41
N SER A 68 -18.18 2.95 13.91
CA SER A 68 -19.36 2.14 14.23
C SER A 68 -20.04 2.62 15.50
N ASP A 69 -21.34 2.80 15.46
CA ASP A 69 -22.18 3.13 16.63
C ASP A 69 -22.29 1.98 17.66
N LYS A 70 -21.87 0.78 17.26
CA LYS A 70 -21.90 -0.42 18.10
C LYS A 70 -20.84 -0.46 19.22
N GLY A 71 -19.88 0.48 19.19
CA GLY A 71 -18.74 0.50 20.09
C GLY A 71 -17.60 -0.46 19.67
N GLN A 72 -16.40 -0.22 20.20
CA GLN A 72 -15.17 -0.91 19.77
C GLN A 72 -15.21 -2.43 19.90
N LEU A 73 -15.69 -2.95 21.03
CA LEU A 73 -15.73 -4.39 21.28
C LEU A 73 -16.70 -5.12 20.34
N ALA A 74 -17.88 -4.54 20.09
CA ALA A 74 -18.85 -5.13 19.17
C ALA A 74 -18.36 -5.07 17.72
N THR A 75 -17.72 -3.98 17.31
CA THR A 75 -17.11 -3.87 15.97
C THR A 75 -16.00 -4.90 15.79
N MET A 76 -15.14 -5.08 16.80
CA MET A 76 -14.10 -6.10 16.78
C MET A 76 -14.69 -7.51 16.75
N TRP A 77 -15.75 -7.77 17.50
CA TRP A 77 -16.47 -9.04 17.46
C TRP A 77 -17.05 -9.31 16.07
N ASP A 78 -17.72 -8.32 15.47
CA ASP A 78 -18.26 -8.41 14.10
C ASP A 78 -17.14 -8.67 13.10
N PHE A 79 -16.00 -8.01 13.24
CA PHE A 79 -14.84 -8.20 12.38
C PHE A 79 -14.28 -9.64 12.47
N LEU A 80 -14.17 -10.20 13.67
CA LEU A 80 -13.55 -11.50 13.88
C LEU A 80 -14.49 -12.69 13.67
N PHE A 81 -15.77 -12.56 14.02
CA PHE A 81 -16.67 -13.70 14.18
C PHE A 81 -17.91 -13.69 13.28
N VAL A 82 -18.32 -12.54 12.75
CA VAL A 82 -19.45 -12.52 11.81
C VAL A 82 -18.98 -13.06 10.46
N PRO A 83 -19.63 -14.12 9.91
CA PRO A 83 -19.26 -14.66 8.60
C PRO A 83 -19.37 -13.60 7.50
N LYS A 84 -18.32 -13.48 6.68
CA LYS A 84 -18.28 -12.61 5.51
C LYS A 84 -18.36 -13.48 4.26
N GLN A 85 -18.96 -12.92 3.20
CA GLN A 85 -19.09 -13.62 1.94
C GLN A 85 -18.04 -13.12 0.95
N ARG A 86 -17.47 -14.05 0.18
CA ARG A 86 -16.60 -13.77 -0.95
C ARG A 86 -15.41 -12.81 -0.62
N LEU A 87 -14.82 -12.96 0.56
CA LEU A 87 -13.64 -12.19 0.96
C LEU A 87 -12.44 -12.46 0.04
N ARG A 88 -12.39 -13.64 -0.58
CA ARG A 88 -11.34 -14.07 -1.50
C ARG A 88 -11.98 -14.55 -2.80
N PRO A 89 -11.30 -14.41 -3.93
CA PRO A 89 -11.77 -14.99 -5.18
C PRO A 89 -11.74 -16.52 -5.12
N ASP A 90 -12.71 -17.16 -5.80
CA ASP A 90 -12.78 -18.63 -5.87
C ASP A 90 -11.70 -19.21 -6.79
N HIS A 91 -11.13 -18.38 -7.67
CA HIS A 91 -10.07 -18.73 -8.62
C HIS A 91 -8.96 -17.68 -8.58
N PRO A 92 -7.71 -18.03 -8.96
CA PRO A 92 -6.64 -17.07 -9.12
C PRO A 92 -7.06 -15.89 -10.01
N LEU A 93 -6.74 -14.68 -9.59
CA LEU A 93 -6.99 -13.49 -10.40
C LEU A 93 -6.15 -13.53 -11.69
N PRO A 94 -6.67 -13.01 -12.81
CA PRO A 94 -5.90 -12.89 -14.04
C PRO A 94 -4.78 -11.88 -13.85
N MET A 95 -3.54 -12.34 -13.94
CA MET A 95 -2.33 -11.52 -13.80
C MET A 95 -1.50 -11.62 -15.07
N LEU A 96 -0.79 -10.53 -15.39
CA LEU A 96 0.22 -10.49 -16.44
C LEU A 96 1.59 -10.29 -15.81
N LYS A 97 2.63 -10.60 -16.56
CA LYS A 97 4.00 -10.27 -16.18
C LYS A 97 4.57 -9.31 -17.21
N ALA A 98 4.51 -7.98 -16.92
CA ALA A 98 5.24 -7.01 -17.72
C ALA A 98 6.76 -7.19 -17.51
N ASP A 99 7.53 -6.98 -18.54
CA ASP A 99 8.97 -6.85 -18.43
C ASP A 99 9.30 -5.43 -17.91
N LEU A 100 9.45 -5.32 -16.59
CA LEU A 100 9.70 -4.04 -15.92
C LEU A 100 11.09 -3.48 -16.26
N LYS A 101 12.05 -4.34 -16.61
CA LYS A 101 13.39 -3.92 -17.02
C LYS A 101 13.34 -3.27 -18.40
N ALA A 102 12.67 -3.89 -19.36
CA ALA A 102 12.45 -3.30 -20.67
C ALA A 102 11.61 -2.01 -20.58
N LEU A 103 10.60 -1.98 -19.69
CA LEU A 103 9.81 -0.77 -19.45
C LEU A 103 10.66 0.37 -18.90
N ALA A 104 11.59 0.09 -17.97
CA ALA A 104 12.48 1.08 -17.39
C ALA A 104 13.45 1.69 -18.42
N GLU A 105 13.87 0.91 -19.42
CA GLU A 105 14.72 1.35 -20.53
C GLU A 105 13.92 2.11 -21.61
N GLY A 106 12.61 1.99 -21.61
CA GLY A 106 11.71 2.65 -22.53
C GLY A 106 11.70 4.17 -22.39
N ARG A 107 10.97 4.85 -23.28
CA ARG A 107 10.84 6.32 -23.28
C ARG A 107 9.48 6.79 -22.77
N ASP A 108 8.49 5.91 -22.80
CA ASP A 108 7.11 6.26 -22.52
C ASP A 108 6.81 6.17 -21.01
N ASP A 109 6.04 7.13 -20.52
CA ASP A 109 5.54 7.11 -19.17
C ASP A 109 4.45 6.04 -19.04
N ALA A 110 4.56 5.21 -18.03
CA ALA A 110 3.62 4.13 -17.78
C ALA A 110 3.51 3.81 -16.29
N VAL A 111 2.42 3.19 -15.89
CA VAL A 111 2.24 2.59 -14.57
C VAL A 111 1.88 1.12 -14.71
N VAL A 112 2.47 0.28 -13.87
CA VAL A 112 2.13 -1.14 -13.71
C VAL A 112 1.66 -1.34 -12.28
N TRP A 113 0.40 -1.74 -12.13
CA TRP A 113 -0.12 -2.14 -10.84
C TRP A 113 0.38 -3.55 -10.49
N LEU A 114 1.09 -3.66 -9.38
CA LEU A 114 1.69 -4.92 -8.92
C LEU A 114 0.81 -5.65 -7.88
N GLY A 115 -0.43 -5.19 -7.70
CA GLY A 115 -1.37 -5.71 -6.71
C GLY A 115 -1.31 -4.96 -5.38
N HIS A 116 -2.43 -4.91 -4.68
CA HIS A 116 -2.65 -4.10 -3.48
C HIS A 116 -2.27 -2.64 -3.74
N SER A 117 -1.37 -2.08 -2.96
CA SER A 117 -0.85 -0.71 -3.13
C SER A 117 0.51 -0.66 -3.82
N SER A 118 1.02 -1.82 -4.28
CA SER A 118 2.33 -1.89 -4.93
C SER A 118 2.26 -1.44 -6.38
N LEU A 119 3.15 -0.52 -6.78
CA LEU A 119 3.17 0.07 -8.12
C LEU A 119 4.59 0.24 -8.62
N PHE A 120 4.78 -0.03 -9.91
CA PHE A 120 5.95 0.41 -10.65
C PHE A 120 5.55 1.48 -11.65
N LEU A 121 6.25 2.63 -11.65
CA LEU A 121 6.04 3.70 -12.60
C LEU A 121 7.33 3.97 -13.38
N ARG A 122 7.18 4.16 -14.68
CA ARG A 122 8.15 4.86 -15.50
C ARG A 122 7.63 6.26 -15.71
N LEU A 123 8.34 7.27 -15.21
CA LEU A 123 7.84 8.64 -15.19
C LEU A 123 8.98 9.64 -15.38
N GLY A 124 8.91 10.43 -16.47
CA GLY A 124 9.93 11.42 -16.78
C GLY A 124 11.34 10.83 -16.88
N GLY A 125 11.47 9.63 -17.40
CA GLY A 125 12.75 8.96 -17.49
C GLY A 125 13.24 8.28 -16.19
N LYS A 126 12.43 8.23 -15.14
CA LYS A 126 12.77 7.64 -13.84
C LYS A 126 11.94 6.39 -13.54
N SER A 127 12.56 5.42 -12.88
CA SER A 127 11.91 4.24 -12.33
C SER A 127 11.50 4.50 -10.90
N VAL A 128 10.20 4.52 -10.63
CA VAL A 128 9.64 4.74 -9.29
C VAL A 128 8.93 3.48 -8.83
N LEU A 129 9.21 3.04 -7.62
CA LEU A 129 8.53 1.94 -6.97
C LEU A 129 7.77 2.48 -5.76
N VAL A 130 6.51 2.06 -5.58
CA VAL A 130 5.65 2.56 -4.50
C VAL A 130 5.14 1.39 -3.69
N ASP A 131 5.27 1.46 -2.36
CA ASP A 131 4.75 0.52 -1.36
C ASP A 131 4.89 -0.96 -1.78
N PRO A 132 6.09 -1.46 -2.10
CA PRO A 132 6.24 -2.81 -2.63
C PRO A 132 6.06 -3.86 -1.54
N VAL A 133 5.09 -4.76 -1.76
CA VAL A 133 4.81 -5.93 -0.90
C VAL A 133 4.76 -7.17 -1.78
N PHE A 134 5.86 -7.93 -1.85
CA PHE A 134 5.94 -9.16 -2.65
C PHE A 134 5.78 -10.42 -1.79
N SER A 135 5.81 -10.29 -0.47
CA SER A 135 5.51 -11.37 0.46
C SER A 135 4.11 -11.94 0.26
N SER A 136 3.94 -13.20 0.59
CA SER A 136 2.64 -13.89 0.51
C SER A 136 1.69 -13.58 1.67
N TYR A 137 2.04 -12.60 2.52
CA TYR A 137 1.24 -12.14 3.65
C TYR A 137 1.59 -10.68 3.97
N ALA A 138 0.63 -9.95 4.50
CA ALA A 138 0.74 -8.54 4.87
C ALA A 138 0.42 -8.36 6.36
N ALA A 139 1.24 -8.97 7.22
CA ALA A 139 1.03 -8.99 8.66
C ALA A 139 2.32 -9.38 9.41
N PRO A 140 2.41 -9.19 10.73
CA PRO A 140 3.52 -9.67 11.53
C PRO A 140 3.75 -11.18 11.41
N LEU A 141 2.68 -11.96 11.29
CA LEU A 141 2.72 -13.41 11.28
C LEU A 141 2.29 -13.97 9.92
N PHE A 142 3.05 -14.91 9.39
CA PHE A 142 2.92 -15.47 8.03
C PHE A 142 1.56 -16.13 7.72
N PHE A 143 0.77 -16.45 8.71
CA PHE A 143 -0.58 -17.03 8.55
C PHE A 143 -1.72 -16.00 8.57
N MET A 144 -1.40 -14.72 8.89
CA MET A 144 -2.37 -13.61 8.88
C MET A 144 -2.32 -12.87 7.55
N ASN A 145 -3.43 -12.28 7.14
CA ASN A 145 -3.55 -11.44 5.92
C ASN A 145 -2.81 -12.07 4.72
N ARG A 146 -3.08 -13.34 4.45
CA ARG A 146 -2.43 -14.06 3.35
C ARG A 146 -2.93 -13.55 2.01
N ALA A 147 -2.02 -13.46 1.04
CA ALA A 147 -2.33 -13.13 -0.33
C ALA A 147 -3.39 -14.09 -0.92
N PHE A 148 -4.13 -13.63 -1.93
CA PHE A 148 -5.02 -14.47 -2.70
C PHE A 148 -4.25 -15.62 -3.36
N ASP A 149 -4.95 -16.73 -3.60
CA ASP A 149 -4.34 -17.90 -4.20
C ASP A 149 -3.94 -17.60 -5.66
N GLY A 150 -2.89 -18.26 -6.11
CA GLY A 150 -2.32 -18.09 -7.45
C GLY A 150 -0.82 -17.82 -7.44
N ASN A 151 -0.23 -17.86 -8.62
CA ASN A 151 1.19 -17.56 -8.79
C ASN A 151 1.38 -16.06 -8.98
N TYR A 152 1.81 -15.37 -7.93
CA TYR A 152 2.17 -13.96 -8.04
C TYR A 152 3.39 -13.80 -8.94
N PRO A 153 3.32 -12.97 -10.01
CA PRO A 153 4.31 -13.02 -11.07
C PRO A 153 5.62 -12.28 -10.77
N TYR A 154 5.68 -11.48 -9.68
CA TYR A 154 6.83 -10.63 -9.39
C TYR A 154 7.61 -11.08 -8.17
N ALA A 155 8.93 -10.95 -8.29
CA ALA A 155 9.91 -11.09 -7.22
C ALA A 155 10.88 -9.89 -7.24
N PRO A 156 11.69 -9.66 -6.18
CA PRO A 156 12.68 -8.58 -6.17
C PRO A 156 13.64 -8.59 -7.37
N ASP A 157 13.96 -9.77 -7.91
CA ASP A 157 14.86 -9.90 -9.07
C ASP A 157 14.26 -9.48 -10.41
N ASP A 158 12.95 -9.36 -10.49
CA ASP A 158 12.26 -8.83 -11.67
C ASP A 158 12.37 -7.31 -11.77
N MET A 159 12.70 -6.63 -10.66
CA MET A 159 12.78 -5.17 -10.63
C MET A 159 14.05 -4.66 -11.34
N PRO A 160 13.93 -3.55 -12.10
CA PRO A 160 15.09 -2.80 -12.60
C PRO A 160 15.83 -2.07 -11.47
N GLY A 161 16.78 -1.19 -11.81
CA GLY A 161 17.25 -0.15 -10.92
C GLY A 161 16.12 0.83 -10.59
N ILE A 162 15.98 1.20 -9.32
CA ILE A 162 14.91 2.06 -8.81
C ILE A 162 15.51 3.43 -8.48
N ASP A 163 15.14 4.45 -9.23
CA ASP A 163 15.57 5.83 -8.96
C ASP A 163 14.95 6.36 -7.67
N CYS A 164 13.67 6.02 -7.41
CA CYS A 164 12.95 6.45 -6.21
C CYS A 164 12.04 5.36 -5.68
N LEU A 165 12.24 4.95 -4.43
CA LEU A 165 11.25 4.19 -3.66
C LEU A 165 10.39 5.17 -2.86
N ILE A 166 9.08 5.05 -2.97
CA ILE A 166 8.11 5.81 -2.16
C ILE A 166 7.44 4.85 -1.17
N ILE A 167 7.44 5.21 0.10
CA ILE A 167 6.72 4.51 1.17
C ILE A 167 5.70 5.46 1.78
N SER A 168 4.43 5.09 1.73
CA SER A 168 3.34 5.95 2.22
C SER A 168 3.22 5.97 3.73
N HIS A 169 3.40 4.85 4.38
CA HIS A 169 3.38 4.69 5.83
C HIS A 169 3.91 3.32 6.24
N ASP A 170 3.96 3.05 7.53
CA ASP A 170 4.64 1.88 8.08
C ASP A 170 3.76 0.63 8.27
N HIS A 171 2.52 0.57 7.77
CA HIS A 171 1.71 -0.63 7.85
C HIS A 171 2.32 -1.80 7.07
N TRP A 172 1.98 -3.02 7.46
CA TRP A 172 2.56 -4.25 6.92
C TRP A 172 2.26 -4.51 5.45
N ASP A 173 1.17 -3.97 4.95
CA ASP A 173 0.71 -4.06 3.57
C ASP A 173 1.21 -2.92 2.67
N HIS A 174 2.08 -2.06 3.21
CA HIS A 174 2.79 -0.98 2.49
C HIS A 174 4.30 -1.02 2.66
N LEU A 175 4.79 -1.42 3.83
CA LEU A 175 6.21 -1.52 4.15
C LEU A 175 6.56 -2.96 4.53
N ASP A 176 6.86 -3.78 3.51
CA ASP A 176 7.22 -5.18 3.65
C ASP A 176 8.74 -5.35 3.82
N HIS A 177 9.16 -5.81 4.99
CA HIS A 177 10.57 -6.01 5.32
C HIS A 177 11.31 -6.86 4.30
N ASP A 178 10.78 -8.04 3.99
CA ASP A 178 11.49 -9.03 3.17
C ASP A 178 11.66 -8.51 1.73
N THR A 179 10.64 -7.85 1.20
CA THR A 179 10.68 -7.19 -0.12
C THR A 179 11.67 -6.02 -0.14
N VAL A 180 11.54 -5.09 0.81
CA VAL A 180 12.33 -3.85 0.81
C VAL A 180 13.81 -4.12 1.06
N VAL A 181 14.14 -5.04 1.96
CA VAL A 181 15.54 -5.46 2.22
C VAL A 181 16.13 -6.13 0.98
N ALA A 182 15.40 -7.00 0.30
CA ALA A 182 15.87 -7.64 -0.93
C ALA A 182 16.08 -6.64 -2.08
N LEU A 183 15.25 -5.59 -2.15
CA LEU A 183 15.34 -4.54 -3.17
C LEU A 183 16.40 -3.48 -2.88
N ARG A 184 16.85 -3.34 -1.63
CA ARG A 184 17.78 -2.29 -1.19
C ARG A 184 18.98 -2.05 -2.12
N PRO A 185 19.67 -3.08 -2.65
CA PRO A 185 20.83 -2.85 -3.52
C PRO A 185 20.49 -2.20 -4.88
N ARG A 186 19.19 -2.09 -5.22
CA ARG A 186 18.70 -1.55 -6.49
C ARG A 186 18.08 -0.15 -6.32
N ILE A 187 17.97 0.37 -5.08
CA ILE A 187 17.28 1.62 -4.74
C ILE A 187 18.29 2.73 -4.56
N ASN A 188 18.15 3.80 -5.34
CA ASN A 188 19.02 4.98 -5.29
C ASN A 188 18.58 5.98 -4.23
N ALA A 189 17.27 6.21 -4.10
CA ALA A 189 16.71 7.15 -3.13
C ALA A 189 15.38 6.61 -2.57
N VAL A 190 15.06 6.95 -1.33
CA VAL A 190 13.77 6.66 -0.69
C VAL A 190 13.13 7.97 -0.28
N VAL A 191 11.86 8.16 -0.61
CA VAL A 191 11.02 9.26 -0.10
C VAL A 191 9.95 8.67 0.80
N CYS A 192 9.88 9.14 2.04
CA CYS A 192 8.92 8.63 3.01
C CYS A 192 8.51 9.73 4.00
N PRO A 193 7.40 9.55 4.74
CA PRO A 193 6.99 10.47 5.80
C PRO A 193 7.92 10.40 7.01
N LEU A 194 7.87 11.45 7.82
CA LEU A 194 8.66 11.57 9.05
C LEU A 194 8.53 10.32 9.95
N GLY A 195 9.66 9.79 10.37
CA GLY A 195 9.79 8.65 11.28
C GLY A 195 9.94 7.30 10.60
N VAL A 196 9.47 7.11 9.36
CA VAL A 196 9.60 5.85 8.62
C VAL A 196 11.07 5.53 8.34
N GLY A 197 11.90 6.55 8.13
CA GLY A 197 13.32 6.39 7.90
C GLY A 197 14.08 5.66 9.01
N ALA A 198 13.59 5.68 10.26
CA ALA A 198 14.20 4.92 11.35
C ALA A 198 14.15 3.41 11.08
N ILE A 199 13.04 2.93 10.52
CA ILE A 199 12.84 1.52 10.15
C ILE A 199 13.76 1.14 8.99
N LEU A 200 13.83 1.99 7.96
CA LEU A 200 14.65 1.76 6.78
C LEU A 200 16.14 1.75 7.12
N GLU A 201 16.59 2.64 8.00
CA GLU A 201 17.97 2.68 8.47
C GLU A 201 18.34 1.42 9.27
N ASP A 202 17.45 0.95 10.15
CA ASP A 202 17.62 -0.33 10.86
C ASP A 202 17.69 -1.53 9.89
N TRP A 203 16.98 -1.44 8.76
CA TRP A 203 17.04 -2.44 7.68
C TRP A 203 18.26 -2.26 6.76
N GLY A 204 19.20 -1.36 7.12
CA GLY A 204 20.50 -1.18 6.51
C GLY A 204 20.51 -0.28 5.28
N PHE A 205 19.53 0.58 5.09
CA PHE A 205 19.62 1.66 4.11
C PHE A 205 20.62 2.72 4.57
N ASP A 206 21.38 3.27 3.64
CA ASP A 206 22.24 4.42 3.91
C ASP A 206 21.34 5.64 4.26
N PRO A 207 21.55 6.28 5.42
CA PRO A 207 20.81 7.49 5.79
C PRO A 207 20.84 8.58 4.71
N ALA A 208 21.91 8.66 3.92
CA ALA A 208 22.06 9.65 2.85
C ALA A 208 21.06 9.45 1.69
N CYS A 209 20.54 8.24 1.50
CA CYS A 209 19.53 7.96 0.48
C CYS A 209 18.08 8.10 0.99
N ILE A 210 17.88 8.32 2.31
CA ILE A 210 16.56 8.41 2.93
C ILE A 210 16.12 9.88 3.04
N HIS A 211 15.10 10.26 2.31
CA HIS A 211 14.50 11.59 2.32
C HIS A 211 13.16 11.54 3.05
N GLU A 212 13.18 11.85 4.36
CA GLU A 212 11.96 12.00 5.14
C GLU A 212 11.39 13.41 4.97
N ALA A 213 10.08 13.54 4.89
CA ALA A 213 9.43 14.84 4.82
C ALA A 213 8.10 14.87 5.59
N ASP A 214 7.71 16.06 6.03
CA ASP A 214 6.41 16.34 6.62
C ASP A 214 5.37 16.64 5.52
N TRP A 215 4.10 16.67 5.87
CA TRP A 215 3.07 17.13 4.95
C TRP A 215 3.37 18.52 4.41
N ASN A 216 3.09 18.69 3.14
CA ASN A 216 3.33 19.90 2.36
C ASN A 216 4.81 20.28 2.16
N GLN A 217 5.73 19.35 2.43
CA GLN A 217 7.14 19.49 2.08
C GLN A 217 7.44 18.77 0.76
N ASP A 218 8.44 19.28 0.06
CA ASP A 218 8.86 18.81 -1.24
C ASP A 218 10.25 18.18 -1.16
N VAL A 219 10.42 17.04 -1.82
CA VAL A 219 11.71 16.36 -2.00
C VAL A 219 12.08 16.44 -3.47
N ARG A 220 13.11 17.25 -3.80
CA ARG A 220 13.62 17.36 -5.15
C ARG A 220 14.78 16.39 -5.34
N LEU A 221 14.56 15.32 -6.10
CA LEU A 221 15.57 14.31 -6.39
C LEU A 221 16.41 14.65 -7.66
N ALA A 222 15.83 15.42 -8.59
CA ALA A 222 16.52 15.99 -9.75
C ALA A 222 15.89 17.33 -10.12
N GLN A 223 16.49 18.05 -11.06
CA GLN A 223 15.97 19.36 -11.51
C GLN A 223 14.53 19.26 -12.03
N ASP A 224 14.20 18.16 -12.64
CA ASP A 224 12.95 17.85 -13.32
C ASP A 224 12.15 16.72 -12.65
N PHE A 225 12.46 16.39 -11.38
CA PHE A 225 11.78 15.33 -10.65
C PHE A 225 11.60 15.72 -9.19
N THR A 226 10.37 16.03 -8.81
CA THR A 226 10.00 16.42 -7.45
C THR A 226 8.91 15.50 -6.92
N VAL A 227 9.06 15.07 -5.66
CA VAL A 227 8.03 14.34 -4.91
C VAL A 227 7.51 15.25 -3.81
N HIS A 228 6.24 15.61 -3.88
CA HIS A 228 5.54 16.38 -2.85
C HIS A 228 4.92 15.41 -1.86
N VAL A 229 5.24 15.56 -0.57
CA VAL A 229 4.64 14.79 0.52
C VAL A 229 3.38 15.51 0.99
N LEU A 230 2.23 14.86 0.94
CA LEU A 230 0.92 15.49 1.05
C LEU A 230 0.09 14.86 2.17
N PRO A 231 -0.86 15.60 2.75
CA PRO A 231 -1.76 15.05 3.75
C PRO A 231 -2.56 13.85 3.27
N ALA A 232 -2.73 12.89 4.17
CA ALA A 232 -3.65 11.78 4.05
C ALA A 232 -4.41 11.63 5.39
N ARG A 233 -5.57 10.98 5.38
CA ARG A 233 -6.40 10.81 6.56
C ARG A 233 -6.38 9.35 7.00
N HIS A 234 -5.35 8.97 7.79
CA HIS A 234 -5.11 7.59 8.17
C HIS A 234 -4.45 7.49 9.57
N PHE A 235 -3.66 6.48 9.80
CA PHE A 235 -2.85 6.28 11.00
C PHE A 235 -1.62 5.43 10.67
N SER A 236 -0.70 5.29 11.63
CA SER A 236 0.51 4.48 11.47
C SER A 236 0.71 3.52 12.65
N GLY A 237 1.55 2.52 12.46
CA GLY A 237 1.98 1.57 13.50
C GLY A 237 2.12 0.14 13.02
N ARG A 238 3.24 -0.49 13.38
CA ARG A 238 3.56 -1.89 13.03
C ARG A 238 3.29 -2.90 14.13
N TRP A 239 3.02 -2.43 15.36
CA TRP A 239 2.76 -3.27 16.54
C TRP A 239 1.77 -2.57 17.48
N ILE A 240 2.00 -2.66 18.77
CA ILE A 240 1.12 -2.04 19.79
C ILE A 240 1.22 -0.52 19.84
N THR A 241 2.34 0.05 19.34
CA THR A 241 2.57 1.50 19.35
C THR A 241 2.04 2.11 18.05
N ARG A 242 1.26 3.18 18.17
CA ARG A 242 0.63 3.86 17.02
C ARG A 242 1.08 5.31 16.90
N ASN A 243 1.05 5.83 15.68
CA ASN A 243 1.22 7.24 15.33
C ASN A 243 2.57 7.83 15.77
N LYS A 244 3.64 7.02 15.78
CA LYS A 244 5.01 7.49 16.03
C LYS A 244 5.75 7.83 14.73
N THR A 245 5.24 7.38 13.62
CA THR A 245 5.61 7.75 12.25
C THR A 245 4.43 8.48 11.62
N LEU A 246 4.71 9.33 10.62
CA LEU A 246 3.67 9.99 9.85
C LEU A 246 3.20 9.06 8.72
N TRP A 247 2.02 9.33 8.14
CA TRP A 247 1.46 8.72 6.93
C TRP A 247 1.24 9.81 5.90
N ALA A 248 1.28 9.50 4.60
CA ALA A 248 1.18 10.52 3.57
C ALA A 248 0.65 9.98 2.24
N GLY A 249 0.01 10.88 1.48
CA GLY A 249 -0.10 10.79 0.04
C GLY A 249 1.09 11.49 -0.63
N PHE A 250 1.23 11.31 -1.94
CA PHE A 250 2.34 11.88 -2.70
C PHE A 250 1.87 12.42 -4.04
N LEU A 251 2.48 13.50 -4.50
CA LEU A 251 2.37 13.91 -5.88
C LEU A 251 3.77 13.90 -6.49
N ILE A 252 3.94 13.10 -7.52
CA ILE A 252 5.17 13.03 -8.30
C ILE A 252 5.01 13.99 -9.48
N GLU A 253 5.87 15.00 -9.53
CA GLU A 253 5.86 16.02 -10.56
C GLU A 253 7.09 15.93 -11.44
N THR A 254 6.85 15.84 -12.74
CA THR A 254 7.83 15.96 -13.80
C THR A 254 7.39 17.07 -14.75
N PRO A 255 8.24 17.57 -15.69
CA PRO A 255 7.84 18.62 -16.62
C PRO A 255 6.60 18.27 -17.46
N GLY A 256 6.39 17.00 -17.74
CA GLY A 256 5.28 16.54 -18.58
C GLY A 256 4.07 16.02 -17.80
N ARG A 257 4.17 15.78 -16.47
CA ARG A 257 3.14 15.01 -15.79
C ARG A 257 3.10 15.20 -14.27
N LYS A 258 1.88 15.12 -13.73
CA LYS A 258 1.58 15.10 -12.30
C LYS A 258 0.83 13.81 -11.98
N VAL A 259 1.46 12.91 -11.23
CA VAL A 259 0.85 11.67 -10.77
C VAL A 259 0.66 11.74 -9.25
N PHE A 260 -0.57 11.67 -8.81
CA PHE A 260 -0.91 11.63 -7.38
C PHE A 260 -1.10 10.19 -6.92
N TYR A 261 -0.57 9.85 -5.76
CA TYR A 261 -0.80 8.61 -5.02
C TYR A 261 -1.37 8.94 -3.64
N SER A 262 -2.52 8.39 -3.30
CA SER A 262 -3.21 8.72 -2.05
C SER A 262 -2.51 8.18 -0.79
N GLY A 263 -1.69 7.13 -0.92
CA GLY A 263 -1.48 6.24 0.22
C GLY A 263 -2.83 5.69 0.69
N ASP A 264 -2.93 5.33 1.95
CA ASP A 264 -4.20 5.03 2.59
C ASP A 264 -4.81 6.31 3.17
N SER A 265 -6.08 6.55 2.87
CA SER A 265 -6.75 7.77 3.31
C SER A 265 -8.26 7.64 3.29
N GLY A 266 -8.91 7.99 4.38
CA GLY A 266 -10.32 8.34 4.34
C GLY A 266 -10.56 9.63 3.56
N TYR A 267 -11.78 9.82 3.07
CA TYR A 267 -12.16 11.04 2.38
C TYR A 267 -12.03 12.28 3.27
N GLY A 268 -11.58 13.39 2.69
CA GLY A 268 -11.42 14.68 3.38
C GLY A 268 -11.17 15.85 2.43
N PRO A 269 -11.17 17.09 2.93
CA PRO A 269 -10.97 18.30 2.13
C PRO A 269 -9.59 18.40 1.48
N HIS A 270 -8.61 17.64 1.97
CA HIS A 270 -7.25 17.63 1.43
C HIS A 270 -7.21 17.29 -0.07
N PHE A 271 -8.15 16.48 -0.59
CA PHE A 271 -8.21 16.20 -2.03
C PHE A 271 -8.51 17.46 -2.85
N ALA A 272 -9.47 18.28 -2.40
CA ALA A 272 -9.79 19.54 -3.07
C ALA A 272 -8.66 20.58 -2.92
N GLU A 273 -8.02 20.64 -1.75
CA GLU A 273 -6.88 21.52 -1.49
C GLU A 273 -5.69 21.17 -2.39
N ILE A 274 -5.39 19.86 -2.54
CA ILE A 274 -4.36 19.36 -3.45
C ILE A 274 -4.72 19.70 -4.90
N GLY A 275 -5.96 19.41 -5.32
CA GLY A 275 -6.45 19.73 -6.67
C GLY A 275 -6.36 21.23 -7.00
N GLN A 276 -6.63 22.07 -6.02
CA GLN A 276 -6.48 23.52 -6.16
C GLN A 276 -5.00 23.93 -6.21
N ARG A 277 -4.18 23.45 -5.29
CA ARG A 277 -2.74 23.79 -5.17
C ARG A 277 -1.98 23.47 -6.45
N PHE A 278 -2.22 22.31 -7.05
CA PHE A 278 -1.48 21.83 -8.20
C PHE A 278 -2.20 22.07 -9.55
N GLY A 279 -3.40 22.63 -9.53
CA GLY A 279 -4.19 22.89 -10.75
C GLY A 279 -4.73 21.63 -11.40
N GLY A 280 -4.87 20.55 -10.63
CA GLY A 280 -5.29 19.21 -11.07
C GLY A 280 -4.11 18.27 -11.28
N VAL A 281 -4.43 16.98 -11.49
CA VAL A 281 -3.45 15.91 -11.69
C VAL A 281 -3.78 15.11 -12.96
N ASP A 282 -2.75 14.58 -13.64
CA ASP A 282 -2.96 13.78 -14.85
C ASP A 282 -3.50 12.40 -14.51
N VAL A 283 -2.97 11.78 -13.45
CA VAL A 283 -3.44 10.51 -12.93
C VAL A 283 -3.48 10.56 -11.42
N ALA A 284 -4.61 10.15 -10.83
CA ALA A 284 -4.75 9.90 -9.42
C ALA A 284 -4.79 8.38 -9.16
N ILE A 285 -3.76 7.86 -8.51
CA ILE A 285 -3.70 6.50 -8.02
C ILE A 285 -4.27 6.53 -6.60
N MET A 286 -5.44 5.94 -6.41
CA MET A 286 -6.22 6.12 -5.18
C MET A 286 -6.55 4.78 -4.54
N GLU A 287 -6.47 4.71 -3.23
CA GLU A 287 -6.97 3.55 -2.51
C GLU A 287 -8.45 3.34 -2.82
N ASP A 288 -8.84 2.12 -3.11
CA ASP A 288 -10.21 1.67 -3.40
C ASP A 288 -10.37 0.23 -2.90
N GLY A 289 -10.10 0.01 -1.64
CA GLY A 289 -10.18 -1.29 -1.02
C GLY A 289 -10.08 -1.21 0.49
N GLN A 290 -10.24 -2.36 1.15
CA GLN A 290 -10.13 -2.51 2.60
C GLN A 290 -11.04 -1.58 3.43
N TYR A 291 -12.03 -0.96 2.80
CA TYR A 291 -13.02 -0.09 3.43
C TYR A 291 -14.11 -0.88 4.17
N ASP A 292 -14.72 -0.20 5.14
CA ASP A 292 -15.92 -0.66 5.86
C ASP A 292 -16.62 0.57 6.45
N PRO A 293 -17.95 0.61 6.52
CA PRO A 293 -18.66 1.68 7.21
C PRO A 293 -18.18 1.91 8.64
N GLY A 294 -17.64 0.86 9.29
CA GLY A 294 -17.09 0.92 10.64
C GLY A 294 -15.75 1.66 10.76
N TRP A 295 -15.05 1.97 9.66
CA TRP A 295 -13.79 2.72 9.65
C TRP A 295 -13.60 3.61 8.41
N ARG A 296 -14.69 4.13 7.86
CA ARG A 296 -14.70 5.00 6.68
C ARG A 296 -13.85 6.28 6.80
N ASN A 297 -13.48 6.67 8.01
CA ASN A 297 -12.62 7.85 8.20
C ASN A 297 -11.16 7.60 7.80
N ILE A 298 -10.76 6.34 7.67
CA ILE A 298 -9.36 5.94 7.38
C ILE A 298 -9.22 5.16 6.06
N HIS A 299 -10.34 4.76 5.46
CA HIS A 299 -10.42 4.17 4.12
C HIS A 299 -11.66 4.68 3.40
N MET A 300 -11.50 5.13 2.17
CA MET A 300 -12.60 5.66 1.36
C MET A 300 -13.55 4.56 0.90
N MET A 301 -14.85 4.85 0.92
CA MET A 301 -15.82 4.09 0.13
C MET A 301 -15.60 4.38 -1.37
N PRO A 302 -15.87 3.46 -2.30
CA PRO A 302 -15.62 3.68 -3.74
C PRO A 302 -16.28 4.94 -4.32
N GLU A 303 -17.45 5.33 -3.81
CA GLU A 303 -18.13 6.57 -4.21
C GLU A 303 -17.36 7.82 -3.70
N GLU A 304 -16.69 7.69 -2.56
CA GLU A 304 -15.83 8.75 -2.00
C GLU A 304 -14.52 8.84 -2.79
N VAL A 305 -14.01 7.71 -3.33
CA VAL A 305 -12.86 7.68 -4.24
C VAL A 305 -13.19 8.46 -5.52
N ALA A 306 -14.32 8.18 -6.15
CA ALA A 306 -14.77 8.92 -7.34
C ALA A 306 -14.93 10.42 -7.05
N LYS A 307 -15.47 10.78 -5.88
CA LYS A 307 -15.58 12.17 -5.44
C LYS A 307 -14.20 12.80 -5.20
N GLY A 308 -13.29 12.12 -4.53
CA GLY A 308 -11.90 12.59 -4.32
C GLY A 308 -11.17 12.83 -5.64
N ALA A 309 -11.42 12.01 -6.65
CA ALA A 309 -10.88 12.21 -7.99
C ALA A 309 -11.40 13.49 -8.66
N GLU A 310 -12.68 13.82 -8.51
CA GLU A 310 -13.24 15.10 -8.98
C GLU A 310 -12.63 16.28 -8.21
N ASP A 311 -12.52 16.18 -6.89
CA ASP A 311 -11.91 17.20 -6.04
C ASP A 311 -10.44 17.45 -6.40
N LEU A 312 -9.67 16.40 -6.72
CA LEU A 312 -8.30 16.46 -7.26
C LEU A 312 -8.23 17.04 -8.68
N ARG A 313 -9.37 17.19 -9.37
CA ARG A 313 -9.42 17.51 -10.80
C ARG A 313 -8.58 16.53 -11.63
N ALA A 314 -8.68 15.26 -11.32
CA ALA A 314 -7.92 14.21 -11.99
C ALA A 314 -8.42 13.99 -13.42
N LYS A 315 -7.50 13.78 -14.39
CA LYS A 315 -7.86 13.41 -15.77
C LYS A 315 -8.11 11.90 -15.90
N ALA A 316 -7.46 11.10 -15.05
CA ALA A 316 -7.65 9.67 -14.95
C ALA A 316 -7.47 9.19 -13.51
N ILE A 317 -8.12 8.08 -13.15
CA ILE A 317 -7.93 7.40 -11.86
C ILE A 317 -7.51 5.96 -12.06
N LEU A 318 -6.63 5.47 -11.19
CA LEU A 318 -6.25 4.07 -11.06
C LEU A 318 -6.58 3.63 -9.63
N PRO A 319 -7.65 2.85 -9.42
CA PRO A 319 -7.99 2.32 -8.11
C PRO A 319 -7.01 1.21 -7.71
N VAL A 320 -6.54 1.26 -6.47
CA VAL A 320 -5.57 0.32 -5.89
C VAL A 320 -5.99 -0.12 -4.48
N HIS A 321 -5.11 -0.70 -3.68
CA HIS A 321 -5.36 -1.18 -2.31
C HIS A 321 -6.33 -2.37 -2.24
N SER A 322 -6.35 -3.18 -3.30
CA SER A 322 -7.19 -4.36 -3.45
C SER A 322 -6.48 -5.44 -4.29
N GLY A 323 -7.15 -6.55 -4.60
CA GLY A 323 -6.67 -7.57 -5.55
C GLY A 323 -5.57 -8.51 -5.06
N ARG A 324 -5.09 -8.39 -3.83
CA ARG A 324 -4.02 -9.25 -3.31
C ARG A 324 -4.26 -9.75 -1.89
N PHE A 325 -4.68 -8.89 -0.99
CA PHE A 325 -4.94 -9.22 0.41
C PHE A 325 -6.38 -8.91 0.80
N THR A 326 -6.87 -9.60 1.83
CA THR A 326 -8.13 -9.29 2.50
C THR A 326 -7.82 -8.82 3.91
N ILE A 327 -8.06 -7.54 4.17
CA ILE A 327 -7.85 -6.90 5.46
C ILE A 327 -9.17 -6.31 5.98
N SER A 328 -10.22 -6.33 5.15
CA SER A 328 -11.55 -5.77 5.42
C SER A 328 -12.68 -6.80 5.28
N ASN A 329 -13.92 -6.33 5.27
CA ASN A 329 -15.14 -7.14 5.32
C ASN A 329 -15.91 -7.21 4.00
N HIS A 330 -15.54 -6.43 2.98
CA HIS A 330 -16.22 -6.43 1.68
C HIS A 330 -15.83 -7.63 0.81
N ALA A 331 -16.66 -8.00 -0.15
CA ALA A 331 -16.31 -9.00 -1.15
C ALA A 331 -15.09 -8.53 -1.98
N TRP A 332 -14.26 -9.46 -2.43
CA TRP A 332 -13.01 -9.14 -3.14
C TRP A 332 -13.21 -8.30 -4.42
N ASP A 333 -14.35 -8.43 -5.07
CA ASP A 333 -14.69 -7.75 -6.31
C ASP A 333 -15.59 -6.51 -6.11
N ASP A 334 -16.04 -6.24 -4.88
CA ASP A 334 -16.91 -5.10 -4.55
C ASP A 334 -16.26 -3.75 -4.90
N PRO A 335 -14.96 -3.50 -4.61
CA PRO A 335 -14.30 -2.26 -4.98
C PRO A 335 -14.42 -1.96 -6.46
N TYR A 336 -14.09 -2.92 -7.33
CA TYR A 336 -14.09 -2.73 -8.78
C TYR A 336 -15.48 -2.46 -9.35
N LYS A 337 -16.49 -3.17 -8.85
CA LYS A 337 -17.89 -3.00 -9.29
C LYS A 337 -18.40 -1.62 -8.90
N ARG A 338 -18.14 -1.21 -7.68
CA ARG A 338 -18.63 0.07 -7.15
C ARG A 338 -17.90 1.26 -7.76
N ILE A 339 -16.57 1.21 -7.90
CA ILE A 339 -15.83 2.31 -8.53
C ILE A 339 -16.19 2.44 -10.01
N ALA A 340 -16.41 1.32 -10.73
CA ALA A 340 -16.86 1.37 -12.10
C ALA A 340 -18.24 2.04 -12.24
N ALA A 341 -19.17 1.70 -11.34
CA ALA A 341 -20.48 2.35 -11.28
C ALA A 341 -20.39 3.84 -10.88
N ALA A 342 -19.58 4.19 -9.87
CA ALA A 342 -19.39 5.55 -9.41
C ALA A 342 -18.67 6.45 -10.42
N SER A 343 -17.86 5.87 -11.29
CA SER A 343 -17.12 6.57 -12.35
C SER A 343 -17.93 6.77 -13.63
N ALA A 344 -19.08 6.12 -13.77
CA ALA A 344 -19.91 6.23 -14.96
C ALA A 344 -20.37 7.69 -15.18
N GLY A 345 -20.09 8.23 -16.37
CA GLY A 345 -20.44 9.61 -16.73
C GLY A 345 -19.57 10.70 -16.11
N LYS A 346 -18.52 10.35 -15.36
CA LYS A 346 -17.57 11.32 -14.83
C LYS A 346 -16.61 11.84 -15.89
N ALA A 347 -16.01 13.00 -15.64
CA ALA A 347 -15.10 13.65 -16.58
C ALA A 347 -13.72 12.97 -16.64
N PHE A 348 -13.32 12.24 -15.60
CA PHE A 348 -12.06 11.50 -15.59
C PHE A 348 -12.21 10.11 -16.23
N ARG A 349 -11.10 9.54 -16.70
CA ARG A 349 -11.05 8.16 -17.18
C ARG A 349 -10.78 7.21 -16.03
N LEU A 350 -11.49 6.09 -15.99
CA LEU A 350 -11.21 4.99 -15.06
C LEU A 350 -10.21 4.02 -15.72
N LEU A 351 -9.06 3.79 -15.09
CA LEU A 351 -8.05 2.82 -15.51
C LEU A 351 -8.16 1.59 -14.61
N THR A 352 -8.42 0.43 -15.22
CA THR A 352 -8.58 -0.84 -14.50
C THR A 352 -7.70 -1.94 -15.09
N PRO A 353 -6.37 -1.72 -15.17
CA PRO A 353 -5.47 -2.75 -15.64
C PRO A 353 -5.51 -3.97 -14.72
N ARG A 354 -5.25 -5.15 -15.26
CA ARG A 354 -4.96 -6.34 -14.46
C ARG A 354 -3.64 -6.14 -13.72
N ILE A 355 -3.43 -6.89 -12.66
CA ILE A 355 -2.12 -6.93 -12.00
C ILE A 355 -1.07 -7.29 -13.06
N GLY A 356 -0.06 -6.44 -13.18
CA GLY A 356 1.03 -6.59 -14.15
C GLY A 356 0.74 -6.08 -15.56
N GLU A 357 -0.47 -5.58 -15.86
CA GLU A 357 -0.77 -4.93 -17.13
C GLU A 357 -0.31 -3.47 -17.10
N ALA A 358 0.48 -3.05 -18.09
CA ALA A 358 0.95 -1.68 -18.18
C ALA A 358 -0.17 -0.74 -18.65
N ALA A 359 -0.40 0.34 -17.90
CA ALA A 359 -1.23 1.45 -18.34
C ALA A 359 -0.34 2.59 -18.86
N ASP A 360 -0.53 2.96 -20.12
CA ASP A 360 0.15 4.08 -20.75
C ASP A 360 -0.32 5.41 -20.15
N LEU A 361 0.62 6.25 -19.80
CA LEU A 361 0.35 7.58 -19.26
C LEU A 361 0.50 8.69 -20.28
N ASN A 362 0.92 8.42 -21.54
CA ASN A 362 1.14 9.43 -22.57
C ASN A 362 -0.15 9.86 -23.29
N GLY A 363 -1.30 9.42 -22.77
CA GLY A 363 -2.60 9.84 -23.28
C GLY A 363 -3.14 9.00 -24.44
N GLN A 364 -2.48 7.89 -24.76
CA GLN A 364 -3.00 6.95 -25.73
C GLN A 364 -4.32 6.34 -25.24
N PRO A 365 -5.32 6.19 -26.12
CA PRO A 365 -6.57 5.55 -25.74
C PRO A 365 -6.32 4.08 -25.36
N GLN A 366 -6.55 3.73 -24.11
CA GLN A 366 -6.52 2.36 -23.63
C GLN A 366 -7.90 1.96 -23.11
N ARG A 367 -8.27 0.71 -23.33
CA ARG A 367 -9.47 0.11 -22.76
C ARG A 367 -9.03 -1.12 -21.97
N PHE A 368 -9.47 -1.18 -20.72
CA PHE A 368 -9.23 -2.32 -19.87
C PHE A 368 -10.50 -3.16 -19.77
N ALA A 369 -10.34 -4.48 -19.70
CA ALA A 369 -11.46 -5.39 -19.46
C ALA A 369 -11.95 -5.25 -17.99
N HIS A 370 -13.22 -5.52 -17.76
CA HIS A 370 -13.75 -5.73 -16.41
C HIS A 370 -13.36 -7.13 -15.92
N TRP A 371 -12.06 -7.34 -15.72
CA TRP A 371 -11.46 -8.65 -15.42
C TRP A 371 -11.97 -9.30 -14.14
N TRP A 372 -12.66 -8.56 -13.28
CA TRP A 372 -13.32 -9.07 -12.07
C TRP A 372 -14.70 -9.69 -12.32
N GLU A 373 -15.25 -9.60 -13.53
CA GLU A 373 -16.51 -10.21 -13.89
C GLU A 373 -16.31 -11.67 -14.31
N ALA A 374 -17.20 -12.57 -13.87
CA ALA A 374 -17.05 -14.02 -14.05
C ALA A 374 -16.89 -14.46 -15.52
N GLU A 375 -17.55 -13.77 -16.46
CA GLU A 375 -17.48 -14.05 -17.89
C GLU A 375 -16.13 -13.66 -18.52
N ALA A 376 -15.48 -12.60 -18.01
CA ALA A 376 -14.15 -12.19 -18.46
C ALA A 376 -13.08 -13.23 -18.07
N GLN A 377 -13.25 -13.89 -16.92
CA GLN A 377 -12.32 -14.91 -16.43
C GLN A 377 -12.30 -16.16 -17.31
N VAL A 378 -13.46 -16.55 -17.90
CA VAL A 378 -13.56 -17.71 -18.79
C VAL A 378 -13.00 -17.40 -20.19
N ALA A 379 -13.22 -16.18 -20.70
CA ALA A 379 -12.74 -15.77 -22.03
C ALA A 379 -11.21 -15.62 -22.09
N ASP A 380 -10.56 -15.23 -20.97
CA ASP A 380 -9.11 -15.02 -20.91
C ASP A 380 -8.32 -16.32 -20.77
N GLY A 381 -8.89 -17.34 -20.14
CA GLY A 381 -8.30 -18.70 -20.10
C GLY A 381 -8.09 -19.32 -21.49
N GLY A 382 -8.88 -18.91 -22.49
CA GLY A 382 -8.70 -19.32 -23.90
C GLY A 382 -7.72 -18.45 -24.69
N ARG A 383 -7.50 -17.18 -24.31
CA ARG A 383 -6.59 -16.25 -25.01
C ARG A 383 -5.14 -16.29 -24.54
N LEU A 384 -4.91 -16.67 -23.29
CA LEU A 384 -3.54 -16.81 -22.76
C LEU A 384 -2.71 -17.86 -23.52
N LEU A 385 -3.36 -18.88 -24.08
CA LEU A 385 -2.69 -19.89 -24.91
C LEU A 385 -2.43 -19.43 -26.36
N GLN A 386 -3.16 -18.40 -26.87
CA GLN A 386 -2.98 -17.92 -28.24
C GLN A 386 -1.99 -16.76 -28.38
N ASN A 387 -1.75 -15.98 -27.33
CA ASN A 387 -0.79 -14.87 -27.39
C ASN A 387 0.64 -15.30 -27.07
N ALA A 388 0.86 -16.41 -26.37
CA ALA A 388 2.19 -17.01 -26.22
C ALA A 388 2.79 -17.50 -27.56
N ALA A 389 1.95 -17.78 -28.55
CA ALA A 389 2.36 -18.26 -29.88
C ALA A 389 2.62 -17.13 -30.91
N ARG A 390 2.55 -15.85 -30.52
CA ARG A 390 2.78 -14.70 -31.44
C ARG A 390 4.07 -13.92 -31.16
N TYR A 391 4.87 -14.36 -30.20
CA TYR A 391 6.17 -13.79 -29.85
C TYR A 391 7.30 -14.81 -29.86
N GLU A 392 7.16 -15.91 -30.65
CA GLU A 392 8.26 -16.76 -31.09
C GLU A 392 8.76 -16.35 -32.47
#